data_144391855fb8ac7f4a3c9ba6dbb81a23
#
_entry.id   144391855fb8ac7f4a3c9ba6dbb81a23
#
_cell.length_a   1.000
_cell.length_b   1.000
_cell.length_c   1.000
_cell.angle_alpha   90.00
_cell.angle_beta   90.00
_cell.angle_gamma   90.00
#
_symmetry.space_group_name_H-M   'P 1'
#
loop_
_entity.id
_entity.type
_entity.pdbx_description
1 polymer ?
#
loop_
_entity_poly.entity_id
_entity_poly.type
_entity_poly.pdbx_seq_one_letter_code
_entity_poly.pdbx_strand_id
1 'polypeptide(L)'
;APFHTSLMRSAADRLEEDLRNITFMQPKFDILHNVNCKTEKCPKAIKELMLKQIYSPVLWSETIHAMNIYNLFGIIECGAGRILTGLVKRIHKGYESFSTDNLTNYEKTLTMLKRRMNQ
;
A
#
# COMPACT_ATOMS: atom_id res chain seq x y z
N ALA A 1 -17.06 7.04 -8.91
CA ALA A 1 -17.73 6.23 -7.90
C ALA A 1 -17.35 6.74 -6.50
N PRO A 2 -18.22 6.57 -5.49
CA PRO A 2 -17.98 7.06 -4.12
C PRO A 2 -17.07 6.09 -3.35
N PHE A 3 -15.88 5.78 -3.91
CA PHE A 3 -14.93 4.89 -3.29
C PHE A 3 -14.54 5.36 -1.88
N HIS A 4 -14.22 4.40 -1.01
CA HIS A 4 -13.79 4.64 0.36
C HIS A 4 -14.84 5.38 1.23
N THR A 5 -16.12 5.15 0.94
CA THR A 5 -17.26 5.64 1.73
C THR A 5 -18.23 4.50 2.05
N SER A 6 -19.14 4.74 3.01
CA SER A 6 -20.19 3.77 3.40
C SER A 6 -21.10 3.33 2.24
N LEU A 7 -21.20 4.13 1.17
CA LEU A 7 -21.98 3.80 -0.03
C LEU A 7 -21.40 2.58 -0.78
N MET A 8 -20.15 2.24 -0.53
CA MET A 8 -19.49 1.06 -1.12
C MET A 8 -19.71 -0.24 -0.34
N ARG A 9 -20.54 -0.23 0.72
CA ARG A 9 -20.78 -1.41 1.57
C ARG A 9 -21.26 -2.61 0.76
N SER A 10 -22.25 -2.42 -0.13
CA SER A 10 -22.78 -3.50 -0.97
C SER A 10 -21.74 -4.11 -1.92
N ALA A 11 -20.74 -3.32 -2.34
CA ALA A 11 -19.62 -3.84 -3.13
C ALA A 11 -18.68 -4.69 -2.28
N ALA A 12 -18.46 -4.30 -1.02
CA ALA A 12 -17.67 -5.09 -0.08
C ALA A 12 -18.34 -6.43 0.24
N ASP A 13 -19.67 -6.43 0.45
CA ASP A 13 -20.44 -7.65 0.73
C ASP A 13 -20.33 -8.64 -0.44
N ARG A 14 -20.40 -8.18 -1.68
CA ARG A 14 -20.20 -9.03 -2.88
C ARG A 14 -18.77 -9.57 -2.96
N LEU A 15 -17.77 -8.73 -2.72
CA LEU A 15 -16.38 -9.18 -2.70
C LEU A 15 -16.12 -10.20 -1.57
N GLU A 16 -16.80 -10.07 -0.43
CA GLU A 16 -16.71 -11.05 0.65
C GLU A 16 -17.09 -12.46 0.19
N GLU A 17 -18.14 -12.59 -0.62
CA GLU A 17 -18.57 -13.86 -1.19
C GLU A 17 -17.46 -14.48 -2.06
N ASP A 18 -16.86 -13.67 -2.94
CA ASP A 18 -15.73 -14.11 -3.79
C ASP A 18 -14.51 -14.52 -2.95
N LEU A 19 -14.18 -13.74 -1.93
CA LEU A 19 -13.04 -14.00 -1.04
C LEU A 19 -13.25 -15.19 -0.11
N ARG A 20 -14.48 -15.65 0.09
CA ARG A 20 -14.80 -16.73 1.05
C ARG A 20 -14.05 -18.00 0.74
N ASN A 21 -13.90 -18.33 -0.54
CA ASN A 21 -13.26 -19.55 -1.03
C ASN A 21 -11.75 -19.37 -1.32
N ILE A 22 -11.19 -18.16 -1.09
CA ILE A 22 -9.77 -17.89 -1.30
C ILE A 22 -9.01 -18.14 -0.02
N THR A 23 -8.01 -19.00 -0.06
CA THR A 23 -7.08 -19.21 1.05
C THR A 23 -6.04 -18.12 1.08
N PHE A 24 -6.05 -17.32 2.15
CA PHE A 24 -5.01 -16.34 2.42
C PHE A 24 -3.90 -17.00 3.22
N MET A 25 -2.67 -16.70 2.85
CA MET A 25 -1.48 -17.11 3.59
C MET A 25 -0.92 -15.94 4.40
N GLN A 26 -0.18 -16.24 5.45
CA GLN A 26 0.57 -15.22 6.18
C GLN A 26 1.54 -14.50 5.24
N PRO A 27 1.59 -13.17 5.23
CA PRO A 27 2.50 -12.42 4.38
C PRO A 27 3.97 -12.65 4.78
N LYS A 28 4.85 -12.70 3.79
CA LYS A 28 6.31 -12.86 3.98
C LYS A 28 7.00 -11.57 4.44
N PHE A 29 6.33 -10.44 4.32
CA PHE A 29 6.81 -9.10 4.70
C PHE A 29 5.67 -8.32 5.34
N ASP A 30 5.97 -7.26 6.04
CA ASP A 30 4.96 -6.44 6.67
C ASP A 30 4.12 -5.70 5.63
N ILE A 31 2.80 -5.78 5.78
CA ILE A 31 1.82 -5.05 4.97
C ILE A 31 1.15 -4.03 5.88
N LEU A 32 1.36 -2.76 5.58
CA LEU A 32 0.73 -1.67 6.31
C LEU A 32 -0.62 -1.35 5.66
N HIS A 33 -1.70 -1.48 6.43
CA HIS A 33 -3.06 -1.30 5.93
C HIS A 33 -3.53 0.16 6.06
N ASN A 34 -4.06 0.74 4.96
CA ASN A 34 -4.56 2.12 4.92
C ASN A 34 -5.71 2.42 5.88
N VAL A 35 -6.46 1.40 6.27
CA VAL A 35 -7.66 1.51 7.10
C VAL A 35 -7.37 1.82 8.56
N ASN A 36 -6.23 1.34 9.08
CA ASN A 36 -5.87 1.44 10.49
C ASN A 36 -4.42 1.81 10.75
N CYS A 37 -3.63 2.01 9.69
CA CYS A 37 -2.19 2.34 9.73
C CYS A 37 -1.36 1.35 10.54
N LYS A 38 -1.75 0.06 10.55
CA LYS A 38 -1.08 -1.01 11.28
C LYS A 38 -0.74 -2.16 10.36
N THR A 39 0.28 -2.92 10.73
CA THR A 39 0.59 -4.20 10.10
C THR A 39 -0.29 -5.31 10.67
N GLU A 40 -0.59 -6.31 9.85
CA GLU A 40 -1.33 -7.48 10.26
C GLU A 40 -0.71 -8.74 9.61
N LYS A 41 -0.63 -9.82 10.37
CA LYS A 41 -0.06 -11.10 9.89
C LYS A 41 -1.09 -12.23 9.86
N CYS A 42 -2.19 -12.09 10.59
CA CYS A 42 -3.26 -13.09 10.58
C CYS A 42 -4.04 -13.04 9.26
N PRO A 43 -4.07 -14.13 8.46
CA PRO A 43 -4.75 -14.17 7.18
C PRO A 43 -6.23 -13.77 7.24
N LYS A 44 -6.94 -14.18 8.31
CA LYS A 44 -8.35 -13.82 8.53
C LYS A 44 -8.51 -12.32 8.75
N ALA A 45 -7.70 -11.73 9.61
CA ALA A 45 -7.76 -10.29 9.89
C ALA A 45 -7.36 -9.45 8.66
N ILE A 46 -6.39 -9.91 7.85
CA ILE A 46 -6.05 -9.26 6.57
C ILE A 46 -7.25 -9.24 5.64
N LYS A 47 -7.97 -10.35 5.50
CA LYS A 47 -9.19 -10.43 4.68
C LYS A 47 -10.26 -9.44 5.15
N GLU A 48 -10.49 -9.35 6.46
CA GLU A 48 -11.41 -8.38 7.06
C GLU A 48 -11.00 -6.92 6.79
N LEU A 49 -9.70 -6.60 6.88
CA LEU A 49 -9.17 -5.28 6.57
C LEU A 49 -9.30 -4.92 5.08
N MET A 50 -9.11 -5.89 4.17
CA MET A 50 -9.32 -5.69 2.73
C MET A 50 -10.78 -5.32 2.43
N LEU A 51 -11.74 -6.00 3.04
CA LEU A 51 -13.16 -5.66 2.89
C LEU A 51 -13.48 -4.28 3.47
N LYS A 52 -12.98 -4.02 4.67
CA LYS A 52 -13.19 -2.73 5.36
C LYS A 52 -12.63 -1.55 4.56
N GLN A 53 -11.52 -1.72 3.86
CA GLN A 53 -10.89 -0.69 3.04
C GLN A 53 -11.82 -0.15 1.94
N ILE A 54 -12.70 -0.98 1.39
CA ILE A 54 -13.61 -0.60 0.29
C ILE A 54 -14.55 0.53 0.69
N TYR A 55 -15.03 0.51 1.93
CA TYR A 55 -16.01 1.47 2.45
C TYR A 55 -15.49 2.38 3.57
N SER A 56 -14.16 2.42 3.77
CA SER A 56 -13.52 3.26 4.79
C SER A 56 -12.55 4.26 4.15
N PRO A 57 -12.36 5.44 4.74
CA PRO A 57 -11.36 6.40 4.28
C PRO A 57 -9.96 5.81 4.20
N VAL A 58 -9.16 6.29 3.25
CA VAL A 58 -7.73 5.98 3.17
C VAL A 58 -6.97 6.95 4.07
N LEU A 59 -6.36 6.44 5.12
CA LEU A 59 -5.57 7.21 6.08
C LEU A 59 -4.13 7.38 5.55
N TRP A 60 -3.98 8.08 4.40
CA TRP A 60 -2.71 8.12 3.67
C TRP A 60 -1.60 8.82 4.45
N SER A 61 -1.88 9.99 5.02
CA SER A 61 -0.90 10.75 5.80
C SER A 61 -0.40 9.97 7.00
N GLU A 62 -1.32 9.38 7.75
CA GLU A 62 -1.04 8.55 8.92
C GLU A 62 -0.26 7.30 8.54
N THR A 63 -0.57 6.70 7.38
CA THR A 63 0.16 5.55 6.85
C THR A 63 1.63 5.92 6.57
N ILE A 64 1.88 7.06 5.92
CA ILE A 64 3.24 7.52 5.65
C ILE A 64 4.01 7.81 6.95
N HIS A 65 3.36 8.42 7.95
CA HIS A 65 3.99 8.63 9.26
C HIS A 65 4.26 7.32 10.01
N ALA A 66 3.36 6.34 9.92
CA ALA A 66 3.56 5.03 10.54
C ALA A 66 4.77 4.28 9.95
N MET A 67 5.16 4.56 8.70
CA MET A 67 6.36 3.97 8.07
C MET A 67 7.68 4.44 8.72
N ASN A 68 7.70 5.53 9.47
CA ASN A 68 8.94 6.06 10.07
C ASN A 68 9.64 5.07 11.01
N ILE A 69 8.89 4.16 11.63
CA ILE A 69 9.49 3.12 12.52
C ILE A 69 10.39 2.14 11.77
N TYR A 70 10.22 2.01 10.45
CA TYR A 70 10.99 1.07 9.62
C TYR A 70 12.31 1.64 9.10
N ASN A 71 12.61 2.91 9.39
CA ASN A 71 13.83 3.59 8.92
C ASN A 71 14.08 3.41 7.41
N LEU A 72 13.03 3.61 6.61
CA LEU A 72 13.09 3.44 5.16
C LEU A 72 13.90 4.55 4.52
N PHE A 73 14.77 4.21 3.58
CA PHE A 73 15.44 5.22 2.76
C PHE A 73 14.54 5.77 1.64
N GLY A 74 13.56 5.00 1.18
CA GLY A 74 12.71 5.40 0.07
C GLY A 74 11.46 4.55 -0.12
N ILE A 75 10.61 4.99 -1.02
CA ILE A 75 9.33 4.38 -1.36
C ILE A 75 9.26 4.17 -2.88
N ILE A 76 8.74 3.03 -3.30
CA ILE A 76 8.51 2.70 -4.70
C ILE A 76 7.00 2.63 -4.96
N GLU A 77 6.49 3.51 -5.82
CA GLU A 77 5.12 3.42 -6.31
C GLU A 77 5.06 2.40 -7.46
N CYS A 78 4.33 1.31 -7.23
CA CYS A 78 4.12 0.26 -8.22
C CYS A 78 2.77 0.46 -8.91
N GLY A 79 2.79 0.75 -10.20
CA GLY A 79 1.57 0.92 -10.99
C GLY A 79 1.65 2.06 -12.00
N ALA A 80 0.50 2.39 -12.59
CA ALA A 80 0.39 3.47 -13.56
C ALA A 80 0.36 4.84 -12.86
N GLY A 81 1.17 5.77 -13.37
CA GLY A 81 1.25 7.14 -12.87
C GLY A 81 2.18 7.32 -11.68
N ARG A 82 2.17 8.53 -11.11
CA ARG A 82 3.09 8.97 -10.05
C ARG A 82 2.37 9.83 -8.98
N ILE A 83 1.13 9.49 -8.69
CA ILE A 83 0.29 10.28 -7.77
C ILE A 83 0.78 10.10 -6.34
N LEU A 84 1.02 8.85 -5.91
CA LEU A 84 1.47 8.54 -4.56
C LEU A 84 2.88 9.09 -4.30
N THR A 85 3.77 9.00 -5.29
CA THR A 85 5.09 9.62 -5.24
C THR A 85 5.01 11.13 -4.95
N GLY A 86 4.08 11.82 -5.59
CA GLY A 86 3.85 13.25 -5.35
C GLY A 86 3.28 13.54 -3.95
N LEU A 87 2.38 12.70 -3.47
CA LEU A 87 1.79 12.81 -2.13
C LEU A 87 2.81 12.53 -1.03
N VAL A 88 3.64 11.49 -1.18
CA VAL A 88 4.71 11.18 -0.22
C VAL A 88 5.66 12.35 -0.03
N LYS A 89 6.13 12.97 -1.12
CA LYS A 89 7.03 14.12 -1.06
C LYS A 89 6.47 15.33 -0.31
N ARG A 90 5.15 15.50 -0.30
CA ARG A 90 4.47 16.57 0.46
C ARG A 90 4.39 16.26 1.94
N ILE A 91 4.25 14.98 2.31
CA ILE A 91 4.07 14.52 3.69
C ILE A 91 5.43 14.33 4.38
N HIS A 92 6.38 13.69 3.69
CA HIS A 92 7.68 13.33 4.26
C HIS A 92 8.82 13.57 3.26
N LYS A 93 9.61 14.60 3.50
CA LYS A 93 10.70 15.02 2.60
C LYS A 93 11.94 14.12 2.65
N GLY A 94 12.07 13.29 3.67
CA GLY A 94 13.23 12.42 3.89
C GLY A 94 13.24 11.13 3.06
N TYR A 95 12.10 10.75 2.45
CA TYR A 95 12.03 9.56 1.62
C TYR A 95 12.42 9.85 0.17
N GLU A 96 13.36 9.10 -0.36
CA GLU A 96 13.53 9.02 -1.81
C GLU A 96 12.30 8.34 -2.42
N SER A 97 11.81 8.85 -3.55
CA SER A 97 10.59 8.34 -4.17
C SER A 97 10.86 7.89 -5.59
N PHE A 98 10.52 6.65 -5.87
CA PHE A 98 10.68 5.97 -7.14
C PHE A 98 9.34 5.52 -7.68
N SER A 99 9.27 5.19 -8.97
CA SER A 99 8.06 4.67 -9.61
C SER A 99 8.37 3.66 -10.70
N THR A 100 7.37 2.87 -11.07
CA THR A 100 7.47 1.87 -12.13
C THR A 100 6.47 2.13 -13.27
N ASP A 101 6.00 3.37 -13.39
CA ASP A 101 4.94 3.79 -14.30
C ASP A 101 5.31 3.72 -15.79
N ASN A 102 6.60 3.73 -16.11
CA ASN A 102 7.11 3.55 -17.46
C ASN A 102 8.49 2.87 -17.42
N LEU A 103 8.97 2.42 -18.59
CA LEU A 103 10.22 1.68 -18.72
C LEU A 103 11.42 2.44 -18.14
N THR A 104 11.55 3.73 -18.45
CA THR A 104 12.66 4.56 -17.96
C THR A 104 12.68 4.65 -16.42
N ASN A 105 11.54 4.86 -15.80
CA ASN A 105 11.46 4.92 -14.33
C ASN A 105 11.66 3.55 -13.69
N TYR A 106 11.16 2.49 -14.32
CA TYR A 106 11.41 1.11 -13.89
C TYR A 106 12.93 0.78 -13.90
N GLU A 107 13.64 1.09 -14.98
CA GLU A 107 15.09 0.85 -15.09
C GLU A 107 15.88 1.66 -14.06
N LYS A 108 15.52 2.92 -13.81
CA LYS A 108 16.12 3.74 -12.75
C LYS A 108 15.89 3.11 -11.37
N THR A 109 14.68 2.65 -11.09
CA THR A 109 14.32 1.99 -9.83
C THR A 109 15.13 0.70 -9.64
N LEU A 110 15.24 -0.14 -10.67
CA LEU A 110 16.07 -1.35 -10.62
C LEU A 110 17.56 -1.04 -10.39
N THR A 111 18.08 -0.03 -11.04
CA THR A 111 19.49 0.38 -10.89
C THR A 111 19.76 0.83 -9.46
N MET A 112 18.85 1.59 -8.87
CA MET A 112 18.93 2.02 -7.47
C MET A 112 18.90 0.81 -6.52
N LEU A 113 17.94 -0.11 -6.70
CA LEU A 113 17.83 -1.32 -5.87
C LEU A 113 19.12 -2.16 -5.92
N LYS A 114 19.67 -2.41 -7.12
CA LYS A 114 20.94 -3.16 -7.29
C LYS A 114 22.09 -2.50 -6.55
N ARG A 115 22.22 -1.17 -6.61
CA ARG A 115 23.27 -0.45 -5.88
C ARG A 115 23.15 -0.62 -4.36
N ARG A 116 21.93 -0.62 -3.82
CA ARG A 116 21.66 -0.79 -2.39
C ARG A 116 21.89 -2.22 -1.90
N MET A 117 21.55 -3.21 -2.71
CA MET A 117 21.78 -4.63 -2.35
C MET A 117 23.27 -5.01 -2.34
N ASN A 118 24.15 -4.24 -2.98
CA ASN A 118 25.58 -4.48 -3.06
C ASN A 118 26.38 -3.64 -2.05
N GLN A 119 25.74 -2.89 -1.18
CA GLN A 119 26.33 -2.14 -0.05
C GLN A 119 26.10 -2.89 1.26
#